data_e33babc885e3f0e676e9faa55b5e3280
#
_entry.id   e33babc885e3f0e676e9faa55b5e3280
#
_cell.length_a   1.000
_cell.length_b   1.000
_cell.length_c   1.000
_cell.angle_alpha   90.00
_cell.angle_beta   90.00
_cell.angle_gamma   90.00
#
_symmetry.space_group_name_H-M   'P 1'
#
loop_
_entity.id
_entity.type
_entity.pdbx_description
1 polymer ?
#
loop_
_entity_poly.entity_id
_entity_poly.type
_entity_poly.pdbx_seq_one_letter_code
_entity_poly.pdbx_strand_id
1 'polypeptide(L)'
;TFEAVKKATFDGKNLIFLNTSEYNPFNSISGIQKTGKVIEKSSEIHFTHKLFPGLDQHSPSSEMVVHPIFEVALDNECKILAWSKENIPLLWEKTYGKGRILYTNASFFADKITRGLMNQWISYGNDWYIAPLLNAKLMHIDDFPAPIPRTINKVIQDEYQMSTRDFYKQIWLKDM
;
A
#
# COMPACT_ATOMS: atom_id res chain seq x y z
N THR A 1 -8.48 -12.82 21.98
CA THR A 1 -7.18 -12.92 22.70
C THR A 1 -6.11 -13.47 21.77
N PHE A 2 -4.84 -13.23 22.07
CA PHE A 2 -3.68 -13.69 21.30
C PHE A 2 -3.71 -15.22 21.08
N GLU A 3 -3.93 -16.00 22.13
CA GLU A 3 -3.98 -17.46 22.06
C GLU A 3 -5.11 -17.98 21.16
N ALA A 4 -6.25 -17.32 21.15
CA ALA A 4 -7.35 -17.71 20.27
C ALA A 4 -7.02 -17.51 18.78
N VAL A 5 -6.37 -16.39 18.42
CA VAL A 5 -5.91 -16.11 17.05
C VAL A 5 -4.83 -17.11 16.63
N LYS A 6 -3.85 -17.32 17.51
CA LYS A 6 -2.77 -18.30 17.30
C LYS A 6 -3.33 -19.70 17.04
N LYS A 7 -4.28 -20.15 17.89
CA LYS A 7 -4.96 -21.44 17.71
C LYS A 7 -5.73 -21.49 16.40
N ALA A 8 -6.51 -20.47 16.06
CA ALA A 8 -7.28 -20.44 14.82
C ALA A 8 -6.34 -20.52 13.59
N THR A 9 -5.20 -19.82 13.63
CA THR A 9 -4.20 -19.91 12.58
C THR A 9 -3.61 -21.30 12.49
N PHE A 10 -3.23 -21.90 13.60
CA PHE A 10 -2.71 -23.26 13.64
C PHE A 10 -3.70 -24.28 13.08
N ASP A 11 -4.98 -24.09 13.34
CA ASP A 11 -6.09 -24.96 12.87
C ASP A 11 -6.44 -24.74 11.38
N GLY A 12 -5.82 -23.78 10.67
CA GLY A 12 -5.96 -23.60 9.23
C GLY A 12 -6.54 -22.26 8.77
N LYS A 13 -6.68 -21.28 9.68
CA LYS A 13 -7.05 -19.91 9.26
C LYS A 13 -5.81 -19.13 8.82
N ASN A 14 -5.97 -18.23 7.87
CA ASN A 14 -4.90 -17.33 7.47
C ASN A 14 -4.90 -16.07 8.32
N LEU A 15 -3.72 -15.64 8.74
CA LEU A 15 -3.48 -14.42 9.51
C LEU A 15 -2.73 -13.43 8.62
N ILE A 16 -3.30 -12.26 8.39
CA ILE A 16 -2.73 -11.26 7.48
C ILE A 16 -2.45 -9.98 8.25
N PHE A 17 -1.18 -9.59 8.31
CA PHE A 17 -0.75 -8.30 8.84
C PHE A 17 -0.64 -7.30 7.69
N LEU A 18 -1.36 -6.19 7.81
CA LEU A 18 -1.39 -5.12 6.79
C LEU A 18 -0.45 -3.97 7.13
N ASN A 19 0.13 -3.99 8.30
CA ASN A 19 1.06 -2.99 8.78
C ASN A 19 2.01 -3.60 9.81
N THR A 20 3.16 -2.95 10.00
CA THR A 20 4.13 -3.32 11.02
C THR A 20 3.93 -2.52 12.31
N SER A 21 4.41 -3.06 13.43
CA SER A 21 4.53 -2.32 14.68
C SER A 21 5.81 -2.74 15.40
N GLU A 22 6.36 -1.83 16.19
CA GLU A 22 7.57 -2.07 16.98
C GLU A 22 7.41 -3.26 17.91
N TYR A 23 6.25 -3.35 18.56
CA TYR A 23 5.91 -4.47 19.42
C TYR A 23 4.72 -5.25 18.87
N ASN A 24 4.98 -6.50 18.47
CA ASN A 24 3.93 -7.39 17.99
C ASN A 24 4.04 -8.75 18.70
N PRO A 25 3.03 -9.13 19.51
CA PRO A 25 3.05 -10.41 20.21
C PRO A 25 3.06 -11.62 19.28
N PHE A 26 2.74 -11.41 17.99
CA PHE A 26 2.76 -12.47 16.98
C PHE A 26 4.13 -12.67 16.32
N ASN A 27 5.16 -11.90 16.68
CA ASN A 27 6.48 -12.00 16.05
C ASN A 27 7.01 -13.44 16.04
N SER A 28 6.87 -14.16 17.14
CA SER A 28 7.37 -15.53 17.25
C SER A 28 6.74 -16.50 16.25
N ILE A 29 5.45 -16.35 15.94
CA ILE A 29 4.76 -17.22 14.96
C ILE A 29 4.88 -16.69 13.54
N SER A 30 5.18 -15.39 13.37
CA SER A 30 5.38 -14.75 12.07
C SER A 30 6.78 -14.95 11.50
N GLY A 31 7.65 -15.63 12.23
CA GLY A 31 9.03 -15.91 11.81
C GLY A 31 10.04 -14.82 12.16
N ILE A 32 9.65 -13.78 12.88
CA ILE A 32 10.57 -12.71 13.31
C ILE A 32 11.36 -13.20 14.52
N GLN A 33 12.65 -13.42 14.33
CA GLN A 33 13.58 -13.81 15.39
C GLN A 33 14.14 -12.61 16.15
N LYS A 34 14.34 -11.50 15.42
CA LYS A 34 14.91 -10.28 15.99
C LYS A 34 14.37 -9.07 15.24
N THR A 35 14.04 -8.03 15.98
CA THR A 35 13.72 -6.69 15.46
C THR A 35 14.87 -5.74 15.79
N GLY A 36 15.35 -5.00 14.81
CA GLY A 36 16.37 -3.97 14.95
C GLY A 36 15.77 -2.58 15.00
N LYS A 37 16.52 -1.60 14.52
CA LYS A 37 16.10 -0.19 14.48
C LYS A 37 15.03 0.07 13.42
N VAL A 38 14.33 1.18 13.58
CA VAL A 38 13.44 1.74 12.57
C VAL A 38 14.26 2.46 11.51
N ILE A 39 13.92 2.24 10.25
CA ILE A 39 14.36 3.05 9.11
C ILE A 39 13.14 3.89 8.70
N GLU A 40 13.19 5.17 9.04
CA GLU A 40 12.06 6.11 8.90
C GLU A 40 11.64 6.34 7.44
N LYS A 41 12.60 6.25 6.51
CA LYS A 41 12.38 6.54 5.10
C LYS A 41 13.01 5.46 4.23
N SER A 42 12.38 4.31 4.18
CA SER A 42 12.66 3.32 3.16
C SER A 42 11.86 3.60 1.91
N SER A 43 12.42 3.27 0.77
CA SER A 43 11.79 3.47 -0.53
C SER A 43 11.97 2.22 -1.40
N GLU A 44 11.21 2.16 -2.48
CA GLU A 44 11.21 1.05 -3.42
C GLU A 44 10.66 -0.27 -2.83
N ILE A 45 10.01 -1.04 -3.66
CA ILE A 45 9.52 -2.38 -3.34
C ILE A 45 9.99 -3.30 -4.45
N HIS A 46 10.84 -4.26 -4.13
CA HIS A 46 11.37 -5.25 -5.06
C HIS A 46 10.67 -6.59 -4.84
N PHE A 47 9.72 -6.92 -5.72
CA PHE A 47 8.99 -8.18 -5.64
C PHE A 47 9.84 -9.34 -6.16
N THR A 48 9.87 -10.45 -5.41
CA THR A 48 10.55 -11.69 -5.81
C THR A 48 9.66 -12.63 -6.59
N HIS A 49 8.35 -12.41 -6.55
CA HIS A 49 7.32 -13.23 -7.18
C HIS A 49 6.26 -12.36 -7.84
N LYS A 50 5.52 -12.93 -8.78
CA LYS A 50 4.37 -12.29 -9.42
C LYS A 50 3.16 -12.24 -8.47
N LEU A 51 3.25 -11.41 -7.43
CA LEU A 51 2.20 -11.25 -6.42
C LEU A 51 1.04 -10.41 -6.92
N PHE A 52 1.36 -9.38 -7.68
CA PHE A 52 0.41 -8.36 -8.10
C PHE A 52 0.40 -8.28 -9.63
N PRO A 53 -0.64 -8.79 -10.28
CA PRO A 53 -0.76 -8.72 -11.74
C PRO A 53 -0.56 -7.29 -12.26
N GLY A 54 0.38 -7.12 -13.18
CA GLY A 54 0.74 -5.83 -13.76
C GLY A 54 1.85 -5.05 -13.04
N LEU A 55 2.31 -5.49 -11.86
CA LEU A 55 3.42 -4.87 -11.13
C LEU A 55 4.73 -5.67 -11.18
N ASP A 56 4.69 -6.88 -11.67
CA ASP A 56 5.86 -7.77 -11.77
C ASP A 56 7.00 -7.21 -12.64
N GLN A 57 6.76 -6.15 -13.41
CA GLN A 57 7.76 -5.46 -14.21
C GLN A 57 8.03 -4.01 -13.76
N HIS A 58 7.31 -3.53 -12.76
CA HIS A 58 7.38 -2.15 -12.29
C HIS A 58 7.47 -2.15 -10.78
N SER A 59 8.67 -2.06 -10.24
CA SER A 59 8.83 -1.65 -8.85
C SER A 59 8.36 -0.21 -8.73
N PRO A 60 7.45 0.11 -7.78
CA PRO A 60 7.09 1.49 -7.53
C PRO A 60 8.36 2.30 -7.26
N SER A 61 8.52 3.42 -7.96
CA SER A 61 9.72 4.26 -7.83
C SER A 61 9.87 4.82 -6.42
N SER A 62 11.09 5.18 -6.07
CA SER A 62 11.42 5.79 -4.78
C SER A 62 10.65 7.08 -4.47
N GLU A 63 10.14 7.76 -5.49
CA GLU A 63 9.34 8.97 -5.34
C GLU A 63 7.88 8.68 -4.98
N MET A 64 7.38 7.47 -5.31
CA MET A 64 5.99 7.09 -5.12
C MET A 64 5.73 6.35 -3.81
N VAL A 65 6.75 5.74 -3.22
CA VAL A 65 6.59 4.90 -2.04
C VAL A 65 7.71 5.17 -1.04
N VAL A 66 7.39 5.95 -0.01
CA VAL A 66 8.28 6.17 1.14
C VAL A 66 7.55 5.78 2.40
N HIS A 67 8.10 4.87 3.16
CA HIS A 67 7.46 4.35 4.37
C HIS A 67 8.49 3.92 5.43
N PRO A 68 8.13 3.95 6.73
CA PRO A 68 8.96 3.39 7.78
C PRO A 68 8.92 1.86 7.73
N ILE A 69 10.06 1.25 8.03
CA ILE A 69 10.24 -0.19 8.15
C ILE A 69 11.09 -0.51 9.37
N PHE A 70 11.01 -1.75 9.86
CA PHE A 70 11.92 -2.27 10.89
C PHE A 70 12.98 -3.17 10.28
N GLU A 71 14.21 -3.05 10.74
CA GLU A 71 15.19 -4.12 10.51
C GLU A 71 14.66 -5.38 11.18
N VAL A 72 14.59 -6.48 10.44
CA VAL A 72 14.12 -7.76 10.95
C VAL A 72 15.04 -8.90 10.51
N ALA A 73 15.29 -9.82 11.42
CA ALA A 73 15.88 -11.12 11.10
C ALA A 73 14.75 -12.16 11.11
N LEU A 74 14.58 -12.85 10.00
CA LEU A 74 13.56 -13.90 9.85
C LEU A 74 14.18 -15.29 10.01
N ASP A 75 13.37 -16.25 10.40
CA ASP A 75 13.73 -17.64 10.36
C ASP A 75 13.75 -18.20 8.92
N ASN A 76 14.35 -19.37 8.76
CA ASN A 76 14.53 -20.00 7.46
C ASN A 76 13.24 -20.56 6.83
N GLU A 77 12.14 -20.57 7.57
CA GLU A 77 10.84 -21.07 7.09
C GLU A 77 10.03 -19.95 6.41
N CYS A 78 10.49 -18.70 6.54
CA CYS A 78 9.85 -17.55 5.91
C CYS A 78 10.18 -17.50 4.41
N LYS A 79 9.14 -17.48 3.58
CA LYS A 79 9.27 -17.20 2.16
C LYS A 79 9.12 -15.71 1.92
N ILE A 80 10.20 -15.04 1.54
CA ILE A 80 10.21 -13.60 1.31
C ILE A 80 9.65 -13.31 -0.08
N LEU A 81 8.72 -12.37 -0.15
CA LEU A 81 7.94 -12.03 -1.34
C LEU A 81 8.29 -10.63 -1.87
N ALA A 82 8.79 -9.74 -1.00
CA ALA A 82 9.30 -8.44 -1.40
C ALA A 82 10.39 -7.93 -0.45
N TRP A 83 11.30 -7.16 -1.02
CA TRP A 83 12.43 -6.51 -0.33
C TRP A 83 12.35 -5.00 -0.48
N SER A 84 12.89 -4.28 0.48
CA SER A 84 13.19 -2.86 0.36
C SER A 84 14.49 -2.62 -0.41
N LYS A 85 14.78 -1.35 -0.72
CA LYS A 85 16.07 -0.91 -1.27
C LYS A 85 17.26 -1.30 -0.39
N GLU A 86 17.07 -1.31 0.91
CA GLU A 86 18.08 -1.67 1.92
C GLU A 86 18.24 -3.19 2.09
N ASN A 87 17.60 -4.00 1.26
CA ASN A 87 17.54 -5.46 1.36
C ASN A 87 16.93 -5.94 2.69
N ILE A 88 15.92 -5.24 3.17
CA ILE A 88 15.14 -5.65 4.34
C ILE A 88 13.83 -6.29 3.85
N PRO A 89 13.40 -7.43 4.42
CA PRO A 89 12.13 -8.05 4.07
C PRO A 89 10.95 -7.10 4.31
N LEU A 90 10.11 -6.89 3.30
CA LEU A 90 8.89 -6.08 3.37
C LEU A 90 7.63 -6.95 3.44
N LEU A 91 7.58 -7.98 2.62
CA LEU A 91 6.47 -8.93 2.57
C LEU A 91 7.02 -10.34 2.64
N TRP A 92 6.42 -11.15 3.50
CA TRP A 92 6.74 -12.59 3.56
C TRP A 92 5.55 -13.41 4.00
N GLU A 93 5.62 -14.69 3.70
CA GLU A 93 4.70 -15.69 4.22
C GLU A 93 5.42 -16.74 5.05
N LYS A 94 4.72 -17.27 6.03
CA LYS A 94 5.15 -18.40 6.84
C LYS A 94 3.99 -19.36 7.08
N THR A 95 4.23 -20.64 6.94
CA THR A 95 3.29 -21.68 7.36
C THR A 95 3.28 -21.81 8.88
N TYR A 96 2.10 -21.88 9.47
CA TYR A 96 1.92 -22.10 10.89
C TYR A 96 0.81 -23.11 11.14
N GLY A 97 1.17 -24.35 11.46
CA GLY A 97 0.24 -25.47 11.52
C GLY A 97 -0.38 -25.76 10.15
N LYS A 98 -1.70 -25.66 10.05
CA LYS A 98 -2.45 -25.81 8.79
C LYS A 98 -2.74 -24.47 8.11
N GLY A 99 -2.49 -23.34 8.79
CA GLY A 99 -2.72 -22.00 8.27
C GLY A 99 -1.46 -21.32 7.77
N ARG A 100 -1.64 -20.12 7.25
CA ARG A 100 -0.55 -19.26 6.76
C ARG A 100 -0.56 -17.90 7.45
N ILE A 101 0.60 -17.35 7.65
CA ILE A 101 0.80 -15.99 8.14
C ILE A 101 1.41 -15.17 7.02
N LEU A 102 0.74 -14.11 6.64
CA LEU A 102 1.22 -13.12 5.68
C LEU A 102 1.58 -11.86 6.46
N TYR A 103 2.81 -11.44 6.38
CA TYR A 103 3.29 -10.31 7.15
C TYR A 103 3.75 -9.17 6.25
N THR A 104 3.41 -7.94 6.65
CA THR A 104 3.83 -6.70 6.03
C THR A 104 4.67 -5.90 7.00
N ASN A 105 5.95 -5.73 6.67
CA ASN A 105 6.90 -4.90 7.44
C ASN A 105 7.00 -3.49 6.83
N ALA A 106 5.86 -2.84 6.70
CA ALA A 106 5.77 -1.52 6.09
C ALA A 106 4.38 -0.92 6.32
N SER A 107 4.22 0.36 6.05
CA SER A 107 2.93 1.05 6.11
C SER A 107 2.37 1.44 4.74
N PHE A 108 2.96 0.93 3.66
CA PHE A 108 2.58 1.38 2.30
C PHE A 108 1.12 1.09 1.92
N PHE A 109 0.46 0.11 2.52
CA PHE A 109 -0.98 -0.10 2.28
C PHE A 109 -1.87 1.02 2.82
N ALA A 110 -1.36 1.87 3.70
CA ALA A 110 -2.06 3.06 4.17
C ALA A 110 -2.01 4.21 3.15
N ASP A 111 -1.03 4.18 2.23
CA ASP A 111 -0.85 5.21 1.22
C ASP A 111 -1.95 5.14 0.15
N LYS A 112 -2.39 6.30 -0.33
CA LYS A 112 -3.45 6.43 -1.33
C LYS A 112 -3.10 5.72 -2.65
N ILE A 113 -1.84 5.78 -3.07
CA ILE A 113 -1.36 5.22 -4.34
C ILE A 113 -1.30 3.69 -4.28
N THR A 114 -0.85 3.14 -3.16
CA THR A 114 -0.59 1.70 -3.00
C THR A 114 -1.71 0.95 -2.29
N ARG A 115 -2.72 1.66 -1.79
CA ARG A 115 -3.88 1.05 -1.10
C ARG A 115 -4.59 -0.03 -1.91
N GLY A 116 -4.63 0.11 -3.23
CA GLY A 116 -5.21 -0.89 -4.13
C GLY A 116 -4.54 -2.27 -4.04
N LEU A 117 -3.25 -2.32 -3.66
CA LEU A 117 -2.50 -3.56 -3.49
C LEU A 117 -2.98 -4.36 -2.26
N MET A 118 -3.62 -3.72 -1.30
CA MET A 118 -4.14 -4.39 -0.10
C MET A 118 -5.15 -5.50 -0.46
N ASN A 119 -6.06 -5.24 -1.40
CA ASN A 119 -7.01 -6.25 -1.84
C ASN A 119 -6.32 -7.44 -2.49
N GLN A 120 -5.29 -7.19 -3.27
CA GLN A 120 -4.50 -8.25 -3.91
C GLN A 120 -3.69 -9.04 -2.88
N TRP A 121 -3.16 -8.37 -1.84
CA TRP A 121 -2.46 -9.01 -0.73
C TRP A 121 -3.39 -9.93 0.07
N ILE A 122 -4.59 -9.49 0.36
CA ILE A 122 -5.63 -10.30 1.01
C ILE A 122 -6.01 -11.47 0.10
N SER A 123 -6.15 -11.24 -1.21
CA SER A 123 -6.46 -12.27 -2.20
C SER A 123 -5.36 -13.35 -2.25
N TYR A 124 -4.09 -12.95 -2.23
CA TYR A 124 -2.96 -13.89 -2.18
C TYR A 124 -3.01 -14.80 -0.94
N GLY A 125 -3.50 -14.29 0.17
CA GLY A 125 -3.65 -15.05 1.41
C GLY A 125 -4.76 -16.09 1.41
N ASN A 126 -5.63 -16.12 0.41
CA ASN A 126 -6.80 -16.99 0.38
C ASN A 126 -6.80 -17.84 -0.89
N ASP A 127 -7.32 -19.08 -0.80
CA ASP A 127 -7.40 -19.99 -1.95
C ASP A 127 -8.39 -19.46 -3.01
N TRP A 128 -9.39 -18.70 -2.57
CA TRP A 128 -10.31 -17.98 -3.44
C TRP A 128 -10.74 -16.67 -2.75
N TYR A 129 -10.97 -15.64 -3.53
CA TYR A 129 -11.33 -14.31 -3.05
C TYR A 129 -12.24 -13.61 -4.04
N ILE A 130 -13.32 -13.01 -3.55
CA ILE A 130 -14.23 -12.21 -4.35
C ILE A 130 -14.14 -10.77 -3.85
N ALA A 131 -13.72 -9.88 -4.73
CA ALA A 131 -13.73 -8.44 -4.47
C ALA A 131 -14.60 -7.73 -5.50
N PRO A 132 -15.37 -6.72 -5.11
CA PRO A 132 -16.07 -5.87 -6.07
C PRO A 132 -15.03 -5.10 -6.89
N LEU A 133 -15.07 -5.26 -8.20
CA LEU A 133 -14.29 -4.46 -9.14
C LEU A 133 -15.21 -3.41 -9.73
N LEU A 134 -15.07 -2.18 -9.30
CA LEU A 134 -15.71 -1.06 -9.95
C LEU A 134 -14.87 -0.68 -11.17
N ASN A 135 -15.27 -1.13 -12.36
CA ASN A 135 -14.66 -0.72 -13.62
C ASN A 135 -15.19 0.65 -14.04
N ALA A 136 -14.99 1.65 -13.19
CA ALA A 136 -15.38 3.03 -13.45
C ALA A 136 -14.28 3.98 -12.97
N LYS A 137 -14.01 5.02 -13.75
CA LYS A 137 -13.25 6.16 -13.26
C LYS A 137 -14.20 7.07 -12.49
N LEU A 138 -13.95 7.21 -11.20
CA LEU A 138 -14.62 8.20 -10.37
C LEU A 138 -13.69 9.40 -10.20
N MET A 139 -14.10 10.54 -10.71
CA MET A 139 -13.44 11.80 -10.45
C MET A 139 -14.19 12.51 -9.32
N HIS A 140 -13.53 12.69 -8.20
CA HIS A 140 -14.00 13.51 -7.09
C HIS A 140 -13.43 14.91 -7.28
N ILE A 141 -14.31 15.89 -7.48
CA ILE A 141 -13.94 17.32 -7.50
C ILE A 141 -14.44 17.88 -6.19
N ASP A 142 -13.54 18.01 -5.23
CA ASP A 142 -13.82 18.65 -3.96
C ASP A 142 -13.90 20.18 -4.19
N ASP A 143 -14.76 20.85 -3.41
CA ASP A 143 -14.93 22.30 -3.43
C ASP A 143 -15.39 22.89 -4.77
N PHE A 144 -16.07 22.12 -5.60
CA PHE A 144 -16.64 22.66 -6.84
C PHE A 144 -18.17 22.88 -6.74
N PRO A 145 -18.64 24.07 -7.14
CA PRO A 145 -17.88 25.25 -7.55
C PRO A 145 -17.31 26.04 -6.37
N ALA A 146 -15.99 26.02 -6.23
CA ALA A 146 -15.32 26.85 -5.24
C ALA A 146 -15.43 28.33 -5.59
N PRO A 147 -15.56 29.23 -4.61
CA PRO A 147 -15.45 30.65 -4.88
C PRO A 147 -14.05 30.96 -5.41
N ILE A 148 -13.98 31.51 -6.60
CA ILE A 148 -12.70 31.83 -7.26
C ILE A 148 -12.06 33.02 -6.53
N PRO A 149 -10.87 32.87 -5.96
CA PRO A 149 -10.19 33.99 -5.33
C PRO A 149 -9.96 35.15 -6.31
N ARG A 150 -10.16 36.39 -5.87
CA ARG A 150 -9.97 37.56 -6.74
C ARG A 150 -8.58 37.65 -7.39
N THR A 151 -7.58 37.09 -6.73
CA THR A 151 -6.22 36.99 -7.24
C THR A 151 -6.11 36.13 -8.50
N ILE A 152 -6.85 35.01 -8.55
CA ILE A 152 -6.87 34.10 -9.73
C ILE A 152 -7.56 34.77 -10.92
N ASN A 153 -8.59 35.61 -10.71
CA ASN A 153 -9.24 36.34 -11.77
C ASN A 153 -8.23 37.20 -12.54
N LYS A 154 -7.32 37.85 -11.83
CA LYS A 154 -6.29 38.69 -12.46
C LYS A 154 -5.30 37.87 -13.26
N VAL A 155 -4.84 36.77 -12.74
CA VAL A 155 -3.92 35.83 -13.44
C VAL A 155 -4.56 35.33 -14.74
N ILE A 156 -5.81 34.86 -14.67
CA ILE A 156 -6.53 34.40 -15.88
C ILE A 156 -6.70 35.52 -16.91
N GLN A 157 -7.01 36.73 -16.45
CA GLN A 157 -7.13 37.88 -17.36
C GLN A 157 -5.79 38.22 -18.02
N ASP A 158 -4.70 38.17 -17.26
CA ASP A 158 -3.38 38.55 -17.76
C ASP A 158 -2.81 37.46 -18.71
N GLU A 159 -3.01 36.17 -18.40
CA GLU A 159 -2.45 35.06 -19.18
C GLU A 159 -3.31 34.67 -20.38
N TYR A 160 -4.64 34.63 -20.21
CA TYR A 160 -5.57 34.10 -21.22
C TYR A 160 -6.40 35.16 -21.88
N GLN A 161 -6.32 36.44 -21.48
CA GLN A 161 -7.05 37.57 -22.02
C GLN A 161 -8.58 37.36 -22.07
N MET A 162 -9.09 36.58 -21.08
CA MET A 162 -10.52 36.26 -21.00
C MET A 162 -11.03 36.33 -19.56
N SER A 163 -12.36 36.34 -19.44
CA SER A 163 -12.98 36.27 -18.11
C SER A 163 -12.76 34.88 -17.51
N THR A 164 -12.69 34.80 -16.17
CA THR A 164 -12.59 33.53 -15.46
C THR A 164 -13.73 32.59 -15.82
N ARG A 165 -14.95 33.11 -16.05
CA ARG A 165 -16.09 32.32 -16.49
C ARG A 165 -15.87 31.69 -17.87
N ASP A 166 -15.28 32.44 -18.80
CA ASP A 166 -15.02 31.95 -20.15
C ASP A 166 -13.84 30.97 -20.15
N PHE A 167 -12.84 31.23 -19.37
CA PHE A 167 -11.75 30.30 -19.13
C PHE A 167 -12.24 28.91 -18.65
N TYR A 168 -13.10 28.85 -17.64
CA TYR A 168 -13.68 27.60 -17.17
C TYR A 168 -14.51 26.89 -18.24
N LYS A 169 -15.28 27.63 -19.03
CA LYS A 169 -16.11 27.03 -20.07
C LYS A 169 -15.35 26.57 -21.30
N GLN A 170 -14.35 27.35 -21.73
CA GLN A 170 -13.71 27.16 -23.03
C GLN A 170 -12.41 26.33 -22.94
N ILE A 171 -11.75 26.37 -21.81
CA ILE A 171 -10.47 25.69 -21.58
C ILE A 171 -10.65 24.60 -20.55
N TRP A 172 -10.84 24.96 -19.31
CA TRP A 172 -10.76 24.00 -18.20
C TRP A 172 -11.78 22.85 -18.28
N LEU A 173 -13.05 23.13 -18.65
CA LEU A 173 -14.07 22.08 -18.80
C LEU A 173 -13.90 21.22 -20.07
N LYS A 174 -13.12 21.67 -21.05
CA LYS A 174 -12.85 20.89 -22.26
C LYS A 174 -11.66 19.96 -22.09
N ASP A 175 -10.70 20.32 -21.25
CA ASP A 175 -9.50 19.54 -20.99
C ASP A 175 -9.69 18.49 -19.90
N MET A 176 -10.83 18.51 -19.20
CA MET A 176 -11.25 17.51 -18.22
C MET A 176 -12.00 16.33 -18.86
#